data_4609f41b27f80ca8ebc9b3f68ab0abbf
#
_entry.id   4609f41b27f80ca8ebc9b3f68ab0abbf
#
_cell.length_a   1.000
_cell.length_b   1.000
_cell.length_c   1.000
_cell.angle_alpha   90.00
_cell.angle_beta   90.00
_cell.angle_gamma   90.00
#
_symmetry.space_group_name_H-M   'P 1'
#
loop_
_entity.id
_entity.type
_entity.pdbx_description
1 polymer ?
#
loop_
_entity_poly.entity_id
_entity_poly.type
_entity_poly.pdbx_seq_one_letter_code
_entity_poly.pdbx_strand_id
1 'polypeptide(L)'
;MEAFQSGGNVLFILLGAIMVLAMHAGFAFLEVGTVRKKNQVNALVKILTDFAMSTIAYFFIGYSIAYGVSFFSGVDTLLEKNGFELTKFFFLLTFAAAIPAIVSGGIAERAKFHPQLIATFLLVGFVYPFFEGIAWNQAFGIQAWLKATFGEEFHDFAGSVVVHAMGGWIALPAVLLLGARYGRYSKDGRISAHPPSSIPFLALGAWILTVGWFGFNVMSAQTLDKISGLVALNSLMAMVGGTLVALLAGKNDPGFVHNGPLAGLVAVCAGSDLMHPIGALAVGGIAGGLFVVMFTLTQNRWKIDDVLGVWPLHGLCGAWGGIAAGIFGSKALGGAGGVAFMPQLIMTALAIAVAVAGSLLVYGSLKAILGLRLDQEDEYQGADLSIHKITATPEREPNW
;
A
#
# COMPACT_ATOMS: atom_id res chain seq x y z
N MET A 1 2.21 -4.16 37.89
CA MET A 1 1.53 -3.29 36.91
C MET A 1 2.39 -3.12 35.64
N GLU A 2 3.68 -2.79 35.76
CA GLU A 2 4.61 -2.65 34.63
C GLU A 2 4.72 -3.90 33.73
N ALA A 3 4.85 -5.10 34.34
CA ALA A 3 4.93 -6.35 33.57
C ALA A 3 3.63 -6.62 32.77
N PHE A 4 2.47 -6.29 33.31
CA PHE A 4 1.19 -6.43 32.61
C PHE A 4 1.09 -5.42 31.45
N GLN A 5 1.51 -4.18 31.65
CA GLN A 5 1.52 -3.15 30.62
C GLN A 5 2.50 -3.50 29.50
N SER A 6 3.70 -3.94 29.86
CA SER A 6 4.72 -4.37 28.87
C SER A 6 4.23 -5.57 28.04
N GLY A 7 3.70 -6.62 28.68
CA GLY A 7 3.12 -7.77 27.97
C GLY A 7 1.88 -7.41 27.15
N GLY A 8 1.05 -6.51 27.65
CA GLY A 8 -0.12 -6.00 26.93
C GLY A 8 0.25 -5.24 25.67
N ASN A 9 1.30 -4.41 25.71
CA ASN A 9 1.78 -3.68 24.52
C ASN A 9 2.33 -4.63 23.46
N VAL A 10 3.10 -5.66 23.87
CA VAL A 10 3.59 -6.69 22.94
C VAL A 10 2.43 -7.43 22.28
N LEU A 11 1.43 -7.87 23.06
CA LEU A 11 0.25 -8.55 22.52
C LEU A 11 -0.54 -7.64 21.57
N PHE A 12 -0.72 -6.37 21.93
CA PHE A 12 -1.46 -5.40 21.13
C PHE A 12 -0.83 -5.21 19.75
N ILE A 13 0.48 -4.92 19.69
CA ILE A 13 1.17 -4.71 18.42
C ILE A 13 1.32 -6.02 17.63
N LEU A 14 1.45 -7.17 18.29
CA LEU A 14 1.47 -8.48 17.65
C LEU A 14 0.15 -8.79 16.94
N LEU A 15 -0.99 -8.50 17.57
CA LEU A 15 -2.29 -8.63 16.91
C LEU A 15 -2.39 -7.72 15.68
N GLY A 16 -1.88 -6.48 15.79
CA GLY A 16 -1.77 -5.58 14.63
C GLY A 16 -0.94 -6.17 13.50
N ALA A 17 0.25 -6.68 13.82
CA ALA A 17 1.13 -7.33 12.83
C ALA A 17 0.46 -8.52 12.14
N ILE A 18 -0.25 -9.37 12.89
CA ILE A 18 -0.99 -10.53 12.34
C ILE A 18 -2.14 -10.05 11.44
N MET A 19 -2.90 -9.03 11.85
CA MET A 19 -3.99 -8.49 11.02
C MET A 19 -3.47 -7.87 9.72
N VAL A 20 -2.35 -7.14 9.77
CA VAL A 20 -1.74 -6.56 8.55
C VAL A 20 -1.06 -7.64 7.70
N LEU A 21 -0.47 -8.68 8.31
CA LEU A 21 -0.02 -9.86 7.57
C LEU A 21 -1.18 -10.52 6.79
N ALA A 22 -2.36 -10.63 7.40
CA ALA A 22 -3.55 -11.14 6.71
C ALA A 22 -3.96 -10.27 5.51
N MET A 23 -3.67 -8.94 5.53
CA MET A 23 -3.90 -8.07 4.37
C MET A 23 -3.10 -8.51 3.14
N HIS A 24 -1.94 -9.15 3.29
CA HIS A 24 -1.20 -9.68 2.14
C HIS A 24 -1.96 -10.81 1.43
N ALA A 25 -2.71 -11.64 2.17
CA ALA A 25 -3.66 -12.55 1.55
C ALA A 25 -4.80 -11.77 0.85
N GLY A 26 -5.24 -10.67 1.44
CA GLY A 26 -6.20 -9.76 0.81
C GLY A 26 -5.71 -9.20 -0.52
N PHE A 27 -4.47 -8.71 -0.59
CA PHE A 27 -3.84 -8.27 -1.85
C PHE A 27 -3.79 -9.41 -2.87
N ALA A 28 -3.37 -10.61 -2.46
CA ALA A 28 -3.30 -11.76 -3.33
C ALA A 28 -4.67 -12.10 -3.95
N PHE A 29 -5.74 -12.18 -3.15
CA PHE A 29 -7.08 -12.50 -3.65
C PHE A 29 -7.72 -11.36 -4.45
N LEU A 30 -7.45 -10.10 -4.11
CA LEU A 30 -7.87 -8.94 -4.90
C LEU A 30 -7.23 -8.98 -6.30
N GLU A 31 -5.93 -9.26 -6.36
CA GLU A 31 -5.19 -9.41 -7.62
C GLU A 31 -5.69 -10.61 -8.41
N VAL A 32 -5.83 -11.80 -7.79
CA VAL A 32 -6.38 -13.02 -8.41
C VAL A 32 -7.75 -12.79 -9.02
N GLY A 33 -8.63 -12.08 -8.31
CA GLY A 33 -9.97 -11.76 -8.82
C GLY A 33 -9.95 -10.80 -10.00
N THR A 34 -8.93 -9.95 -10.09
CA THR A 34 -8.83 -8.90 -11.11
C THR A 34 -8.12 -9.36 -12.38
N VAL A 35 -6.96 -10.05 -12.26
CA VAL A 35 -6.18 -10.50 -13.41
C VAL A 35 -6.91 -11.54 -14.25
N ARG A 36 -6.51 -11.70 -15.52
CA ARG A 36 -7.03 -12.78 -16.36
C ARG A 36 -6.67 -14.15 -15.77
N LYS A 37 -7.55 -15.18 -15.96
CA LYS A 37 -7.40 -16.53 -15.38
C LYS A 37 -6.02 -17.15 -15.55
N LYS A 38 -5.38 -16.91 -16.67
CA LYS A 38 -4.04 -17.41 -17.03
C LYS A 38 -2.88 -16.75 -16.23
N ASN A 39 -3.18 -15.89 -15.26
CA ASN A 39 -2.21 -15.18 -14.42
C ASN A 39 -2.54 -15.29 -12.92
N GLN A 40 -3.47 -16.14 -12.53
CA GLN A 40 -3.94 -16.26 -11.15
C GLN A 40 -2.91 -16.94 -10.24
N VAL A 41 -2.23 -17.98 -10.70
CA VAL A 41 -1.14 -18.64 -9.95
C VAL A 41 0.00 -17.66 -9.72
N ASN A 42 0.39 -16.92 -10.77
CA ASN A 42 1.45 -15.93 -10.66
C ASN A 42 1.11 -14.82 -9.64
N ALA A 43 -0.14 -14.37 -9.59
CA ALA A 43 -0.58 -13.39 -8.60
C ALA A 43 -0.39 -13.90 -7.16
N LEU A 44 -0.82 -15.14 -6.88
CA LEU A 44 -0.68 -15.77 -5.56
C LEU A 44 0.78 -15.94 -5.15
N VAL A 45 1.59 -16.53 -6.03
CA VAL A 45 3.01 -16.81 -5.75
C VAL A 45 3.80 -15.51 -5.59
N LYS A 46 3.53 -14.51 -6.43
CA LYS A 46 4.23 -13.23 -6.41
C LYS A 46 4.02 -12.48 -5.10
N ILE A 47 2.79 -12.33 -4.61
CA ILE A 47 2.52 -11.63 -3.34
C ILE A 47 3.22 -12.33 -2.16
N LEU A 48 3.19 -13.66 -2.10
CA LEU A 48 3.87 -14.41 -1.03
C LEU A 48 5.40 -14.26 -1.10
N THR A 49 5.97 -14.33 -2.29
CA THR A 49 7.43 -14.20 -2.47
C THR A 49 7.92 -12.75 -2.31
N ASP A 50 7.11 -11.77 -2.69
CA ASP A 50 7.38 -10.36 -2.41
C ASP A 50 7.39 -10.09 -0.90
N PHE A 51 6.46 -10.69 -0.13
CA PHE A 51 6.48 -10.62 1.34
C PHE A 51 7.76 -11.24 1.93
N ALA A 52 8.15 -12.43 1.46
CA ALA A 52 9.37 -13.09 1.92
C ALA A 52 10.64 -12.25 1.60
N MET A 53 10.72 -11.72 0.39
CA MET A 53 11.83 -10.86 -0.03
C MET A 53 11.85 -9.54 0.77
N SER A 54 10.68 -8.96 1.04
CA SER A 54 10.55 -7.77 1.90
C SER A 54 11.04 -8.03 3.30
N THR A 55 10.72 -9.20 3.87
CA THR A 55 11.19 -9.60 5.20
C THR A 55 12.72 -9.62 5.27
N ILE A 56 13.37 -10.23 4.29
CA ILE A 56 14.83 -10.29 4.21
C ILE A 56 15.43 -8.89 4.04
N ALA A 57 14.92 -8.11 3.08
CA ALA A 57 15.44 -6.77 2.82
C ALA A 57 15.29 -5.83 4.03
N TYR A 58 14.11 -5.85 4.67
CA TYR A 58 13.83 -4.98 5.81
C TYR A 58 14.59 -5.41 7.06
N PHE A 59 14.74 -6.72 7.31
CA PHE A 59 15.48 -7.26 8.44
C PHE A 59 16.97 -6.90 8.37
N PHE A 60 17.61 -7.12 7.23
CA PHE A 60 19.04 -6.92 7.09
C PHE A 60 19.45 -5.46 6.85
N ILE A 61 18.58 -4.65 6.25
CA ILE A 61 18.93 -3.31 5.76
C ILE A 61 17.91 -2.26 6.18
N GLY A 62 16.65 -2.43 5.79
CA GLY A 62 15.64 -1.37 5.84
C GLY A 62 15.36 -0.86 7.24
N TYR A 63 15.21 -1.75 8.22
CA TYR A 63 14.93 -1.35 9.60
C TYR A 63 16.07 -0.55 10.22
N SER A 64 17.32 -0.91 9.88
CA SER A 64 18.48 -0.14 10.31
C SER A 64 18.55 1.25 9.67
N ILE A 65 18.14 1.39 8.40
CA ILE A 65 18.04 2.71 7.75
C ILE A 65 16.96 3.57 8.40
N ALA A 66 15.78 3.00 8.65
CA ALA A 66 14.64 3.75 9.19
C ALA A 66 14.83 4.11 10.67
N TYR A 67 15.32 3.17 11.50
CA TYR A 67 15.28 3.30 12.97
C TYR A 67 16.65 3.21 13.64
N GLY A 68 17.72 2.91 12.90
CA GLY A 68 19.05 2.72 13.48
C GLY A 68 19.19 1.42 14.29
N VAL A 69 18.24 0.51 14.19
CA VAL A 69 18.18 -0.74 14.97
C VAL A 69 18.61 -1.91 14.11
N SER A 70 19.43 -2.79 14.69
CA SER A 70 19.91 -4.03 14.08
C SER A 70 19.65 -5.20 15.02
N PHE A 71 19.30 -6.35 14.45
CA PHE A 71 19.02 -7.59 15.20
C PHE A 71 20.22 -8.57 15.22
N PHE A 72 21.43 -8.08 14.97
CA PHE A 72 22.68 -8.89 15.04
C PHE A 72 23.25 -8.99 16.45
N SER A 73 22.46 -8.70 17.49
CA SER A 73 22.82 -8.85 18.90
C SER A 73 22.41 -10.22 19.45
N GLY A 74 22.92 -10.55 20.65
CA GLY A 74 22.55 -11.79 21.34
C GLY A 74 21.06 -11.81 21.73
N VAL A 75 20.51 -13.01 21.91
CA VAL A 75 19.09 -13.22 22.23
C VAL A 75 18.69 -12.50 23.51
N ASP A 76 19.56 -12.43 24.53
CA ASP A 76 19.28 -11.73 25.78
C ASP A 76 18.94 -10.25 25.55
N THR A 77 19.70 -9.57 24.66
CA THR A 77 19.43 -8.19 24.27
C THR A 77 18.11 -8.08 23.48
N LEU A 78 17.82 -9.04 22.62
CA LEU A 78 16.58 -9.07 21.83
C LEU A 78 15.33 -9.26 22.69
N LEU A 79 15.45 -9.88 23.87
CA LEU A 79 14.36 -10.11 24.81
C LEU A 79 14.08 -8.93 25.74
N GLU A 80 14.86 -7.86 25.68
CA GLU A 80 14.60 -6.66 26.49
C GLU A 80 13.17 -6.14 26.26
N LYS A 81 12.53 -5.66 27.34
CA LYS A 81 11.12 -5.19 27.31
C LYS A 81 10.16 -6.21 26.69
N ASN A 82 10.33 -7.50 27.02
CA ASN A 82 9.54 -8.63 26.47
C ASN A 82 9.62 -8.75 24.95
N GLY A 83 10.72 -8.34 24.34
CA GLY A 83 10.89 -8.40 22.89
C GLY A 83 10.00 -7.41 22.12
N PHE A 84 9.62 -6.29 22.75
CA PHE A 84 8.75 -5.29 22.11
C PHE A 84 9.30 -4.80 20.76
N GLU A 85 10.63 -4.59 20.67
CA GLU A 85 11.26 -4.14 19.44
C GLU A 85 11.14 -5.18 18.31
N LEU A 86 11.19 -6.49 18.62
CA LEU A 86 10.97 -7.57 17.65
C LEU A 86 9.53 -7.55 17.11
N THR A 87 8.56 -7.32 17.99
CA THR A 87 7.15 -7.23 17.58
C THR A 87 6.87 -5.96 16.80
N LYS A 88 7.50 -4.85 17.17
CA LYS A 88 7.45 -3.59 16.42
C LYS A 88 8.05 -3.75 15.02
N PHE A 89 9.20 -4.42 14.92
CA PHE A 89 9.78 -4.78 13.63
C PHE A 89 8.79 -5.57 12.77
N PHE A 90 8.15 -6.62 13.33
CA PHE A 90 7.18 -7.42 12.59
C PHE A 90 6.01 -6.56 12.11
N PHE A 91 5.47 -5.67 12.96
CA PHE A 91 4.38 -4.76 12.59
C PHE A 91 4.80 -3.83 11.44
N LEU A 92 5.94 -3.14 11.55
CA LEU A 92 6.42 -2.21 10.53
C LEU A 92 6.91 -2.92 9.26
N LEU A 93 7.44 -4.15 9.36
CA LEU A 93 7.71 -5.00 8.20
C LEU A 93 6.46 -5.20 7.35
N THR A 94 5.30 -5.45 7.97
CA THR A 94 4.07 -5.65 7.21
C THR A 94 3.65 -4.40 6.43
N PHE A 95 4.01 -3.20 6.90
CA PHE A 95 3.82 -1.94 6.18
C PHE A 95 4.80 -1.79 5.02
N ALA A 96 6.09 -2.06 5.28
CA ALA A 96 7.12 -2.05 4.24
C ALA A 96 6.80 -3.03 3.10
N ALA A 97 6.32 -4.23 3.43
CA ALA A 97 5.94 -5.26 2.47
C ALA A 97 4.64 -4.91 1.68
N ALA A 98 3.83 -3.96 2.16
CA ALA A 98 2.71 -3.45 1.38
C ALA A 98 3.17 -2.69 0.12
N ILE A 99 4.37 -2.11 0.10
CA ILE A 99 4.92 -1.40 -1.05
C ILE A 99 4.98 -2.28 -2.30
N PRO A 100 5.71 -3.42 -2.32
CA PRO A 100 5.72 -4.30 -3.49
C PRO A 100 4.36 -4.95 -3.76
N ALA A 101 3.53 -5.22 -2.75
CA ALA A 101 2.18 -5.73 -2.96
C ALA A 101 1.31 -4.74 -3.73
N ILE A 102 1.40 -3.43 -3.45
CA ILE A 102 0.74 -2.38 -4.22
C ILE A 102 1.29 -2.35 -5.65
N VAL A 103 2.62 -2.30 -5.81
CA VAL A 103 3.25 -2.25 -7.13
C VAL A 103 2.85 -3.45 -7.99
N SER A 104 2.78 -4.64 -7.38
CA SER A 104 2.33 -5.90 -8.00
C SER A 104 1.05 -5.73 -8.80
N GLY A 105 0.03 -5.11 -8.21
CA GLY A 105 -1.25 -4.87 -8.87
C GLY A 105 -1.15 -3.99 -10.13
N GLY A 106 -0.24 -3.00 -10.14
CA GLY A 106 -0.05 -2.12 -11.28
C GLY A 106 0.61 -2.79 -12.49
N ILE A 107 1.60 -3.64 -12.23
CA ILE A 107 2.43 -4.31 -13.25
C ILE A 107 1.97 -5.74 -13.58
N ALA A 108 0.87 -6.18 -12.98
CA ALA A 108 0.35 -7.54 -13.13
C ALA A 108 0.25 -8.00 -14.60
N GLU A 109 0.30 -9.31 -14.80
CA GLU A 109 0.17 -10.04 -16.06
C GLU A 109 1.34 -9.93 -17.06
N ARG A 110 2.28 -8.96 -16.89
CA ARG A 110 3.35 -8.71 -17.86
C ARG A 110 4.75 -8.55 -17.26
N ALA A 111 4.86 -8.43 -15.95
CA ALA A 111 6.16 -8.30 -15.30
C ALA A 111 6.88 -9.66 -15.20
N LYS A 112 8.18 -9.67 -15.45
CA LYS A 112 9.06 -10.81 -15.17
C LYS A 112 9.16 -11.03 -13.66
N PHE A 113 9.14 -12.28 -13.24
CA PHE A 113 9.10 -12.67 -11.83
C PHE A 113 10.38 -12.29 -11.06
N HIS A 114 11.56 -12.73 -11.53
CA HIS A 114 12.81 -12.48 -10.81
C HIS A 114 13.23 -11.00 -10.75
N PRO A 115 13.14 -10.21 -11.84
CA PRO A 115 13.37 -8.77 -11.77
C PRO A 115 12.47 -8.06 -10.77
N GLN A 116 11.20 -8.50 -10.63
CA GLN A 116 10.29 -7.96 -9.61
C GLN A 116 10.79 -8.26 -8.20
N LEU A 117 11.25 -9.46 -7.90
CA LEU A 117 11.79 -9.79 -6.58
C LEU A 117 13.03 -8.95 -6.23
N ILE A 118 13.90 -8.69 -7.22
CA ILE A 118 15.05 -7.80 -7.02
C ILE A 118 14.57 -6.36 -6.77
N ALA A 119 13.57 -5.89 -7.51
CA ALA A 119 12.97 -4.58 -7.27
C ALA A 119 12.40 -4.50 -5.84
N THR A 120 11.67 -5.52 -5.39
CA THR A 120 11.15 -5.63 -4.02
C THR A 120 12.27 -5.48 -2.99
N PHE A 121 13.38 -6.22 -3.15
CA PHE A 121 14.52 -6.12 -2.24
C PHE A 121 15.10 -4.69 -2.17
N LEU A 122 15.28 -4.05 -3.32
CA LEU A 122 15.83 -2.69 -3.38
C LEU A 122 14.88 -1.63 -2.85
N LEU A 123 13.59 -1.74 -3.16
CA LEU A 123 12.58 -0.79 -2.70
C LEU A 123 12.39 -0.86 -1.18
N VAL A 124 12.27 -2.06 -0.63
CA VAL A 124 12.03 -2.28 0.81
C VAL A 124 13.32 -2.18 1.63
N GLY A 125 14.47 -2.47 1.03
CA GLY A 125 15.76 -2.31 1.69
C GLY A 125 16.22 -0.85 1.77
N PHE A 126 15.90 0.00 0.79
CA PHE A 126 16.49 1.34 0.69
C PHE A 126 15.48 2.46 0.49
N VAL A 127 14.59 2.37 -0.52
CA VAL A 127 13.75 3.52 -0.93
C VAL A 127 12.68 3.83 0.11
N TYR A 128 11.91 2.83 0.50
CA TYR A 128 10.85 2.99 1.49
C TYR A 128 11.39 3.38 2.87
N PRO A 129 12.37 2.68 3.45
CA PRO A 129 12.86 2.99 4.79
C PRO A 129 13.58 4.33 4.88
N PHE A 130 14.10 4.86 3.78
CA PHE A 130 14.64 6.22 3.75
C PHE A 130 13.56 7.27 4.08
N PHE A 131 12.39 7.19 3.46
CA PHE A 131 11.30 8.11 3.75
C PHE A 131 10.59 7.80 5.08
N GLU A 132 10.43 6.52 5.41
CA GLU A 132 9.89 6.07 6.70
C GLU A 132 10.70 6.67 7.87
N GLY A 133 12.02 6.62 7.80
CA GLY A 133 12.91 7.19 8.81
C GLY A 133 12.75 8.71 8.95
N ILE A 134 12.54 9.44 7.85
CA ILE A 134 12.25 10.87 7.87
C ILE A 134 10.92 11.15 8.57
N ALA A 135 9.87 10.41 8.20
CA ALA A 135 8.51 10.66 8.66
C ALA A 135 8.28 10.23 10.11
N TRP A 136 8.75 9.02 10.49
CA TRP A 136 8.41 8.40 11.77
C TRP A 136 9.58 8.30 12.76
N ASN A 137 10.82 8.53 12.32
CA ASN A 137 12.01 8.49 13.18
C ASN A 137 12.85 9.80 13.15
N GLN A 138 12.29 10.89 12.65
CA GLN A 138 12.90 12.23 12.67
C GLN A 138 14.29 12.30 12.00
N ALA A 139 14.60 11.37 11.09
CA ALA A 139 15.89 11.33 10.39
C ALA A 139 16.15 12.65 9.63
N PHE A 140 17.41 13.02 9.54
CA PHE A 140 17.89 14.22 8.83
C PHE A 140 17.36 15.57 9.35
N GLY A 141 16.67 15.61 10.51
CA GLY A 141 16.19 16.84 11.13
C GLY A 141 15.05 17.55 10.38
N ILE A 142 14.44 16.91 9.39
CA ILE A 142 13.37 17.50 8.55
C ILE A 142 12.13 17.81 9.39
N GLN A 143 11.73 16.91 10.29
CA GLN A 143 10.61 17.14 11.21
C GLN A 143 10.86 18.33 12.14
N ALA A 144 12.07 18.45 12.70
CA ALA A 144 12.44 19.57 13.54
C ALA A 144 12.45 20.90 12.76
N TRP A 145 12.90 20.90 11.52
CA TRP A 145 12.82 22.06 10.64
C TRP A 145 11.38 22.46 10.33
N LEU A 146 10.51 21.53 10.04
CA LEU A 146 9.07 21.79 9.81
C LEU A 146 8.43 22.43 11.03
N LYS A 147 8.69 21.86 12.23
CA LYS A 147 8.18 22.41 13.50
C LYS A 147 8.68 23.83 13.78
N ALA A 148 9.96 24.08 13.56
CA ALA A 148 10.55 25.40 13.77
C ALA A 148 9.99 26.45 12.79
N THR A 149 9.65 26.03 11.55
CA THR A 149 9.22 26.93 10.49
C THR A 149 7.72 27.18 10.47
N PHE A 150 6.91 26.13 10.73
CA PHE A 150 5.46 26.14 10.57
C PHE A 150 4.68 25.87 11.85
N GLY A 151 5.38 25.67 12.98
CA GLY A 151 4.80 25.43 14.31
C GLY A 151 4.46 23.99 14.60
N GLU A 152 4.33 23.13 13.60
CA GLU A 152 3.96 21.71 13.74
C GLU A 152 4.83 20.81 12.86
N GLU A 153 4.97 19.57 13.26
CA GLU A 153 5.62 18.50 12.50
C GLU A 153 4.66 17.93 11.43
N PHE A 154 5.21 17.17 10.49
CA PHE A 154 4.41 16.32 9.63
C PHE A 154 3.77 15.18 10.43
N HIS A 155 2.49 14.97 10.24
CA HIS A 155 1.71 13.93 10.92
C HIS A 155 1.16 12.93 9.90
N ASP A 156 1.53 11.67 10.07
CA ASP A 156 0.97 10.54 9.32
C ASP A 156 0.84 9.36 10.27
N PHE A 157 -0.32 9.25 10.92
CA PHE A 157 -0.55 8.32 12.04
C PHE A 157 -0.33 6.87 11.65
N ALA A 158 -0.87 6.45 10.51
CA ALA A 158 -0.83 5.07 10.06
C ALA A 158 -0.37 4.89 8.59
N GLY A 159 0.11 5.93 7.91
CA GLY A 159 0.78 5.76 6.62
C GLY A 159 -0.04 6.02 5.37
N SER A 160 -0.97 7.00 5.36
CA SER A 160 -1.54 7.48 4.08
C SER A 160 -0.43 7.85 3.10
N VAL A 161 0.59 8.57 3.59
CA VAL A 161 1.71 9.04 2.77
C VAL A 161 2.84 8.03 2.80
N VAL A 162 3.29 7.65 4.01
CA VAL A 162 4.48 6.79 4.21
C VAL A 162 4.33 5.44 3.51
N VAL A 163 3.12 4.87 3.48
CA VAL A 163 2.87 3.56 2.86
C VAL A 163 2.16 3.72 1.53
N HIS A 164 0.96 4.29 1.55
CA HIS A 164 0.08 4.23 0.38
C HIS A 164 0.51 5.21 -0.72
N ALA A 165 0.77 6.47 -0.41
CA ALA A 165 1.28 7.40 -1.43
C ALA A 165 2.62 6.89 -1.98
N MET A 166 3.57 6.52 -1.11
CA MET A 166 4.84 5.94 -1.54
C MET A 166 4.64 4.75 -2.49
N GLY A 167 3.85 3.74 -2.08
CA GLY A 167 3.61 2.54 -2.90
C GLY A 167 2.97 2.85 -4.25
N GLY A 168 1.94 3.68 -4.27
CA GLY A 168 1.25 4.07 -5.49
C GLY A 168 2.12 4.92 -6.44
N TRP A 169 2.92 5.85 -5.90
CA TRP A 169 3.83 6.66 -6.70
C TRP A 169 5.11 5.91 -7.13
N ILE A 170 5.50 4.84 -6.42
CA ILE A 170 6.50 3.87 -6.91
C ILE A 170 5.92 3.05 -8.07
N ALA A 171 4.64 2.65 -7.98
CA ALA A 171 4.00 1.85 -9.02
C ALA A 171 3.87 2.58 -10.36
N LEU A 172 3.60 3.89 -10.37
CA LEU A 172 3.38 4.64 -11.62
C LEU A 172 4.57 4.57 -12.59
N PRO A 173 5.83 4.91 -12.23
CA PRO A 173 6.97 4.75 -13.12
C PRO A 173 7.21 3.30 -13.53
N ALA A 174 6.98 2.32 -12.64
CA ALA A 174 7.10 0.90 -12.99
C ALA A 174 6.11 0.51 -14.10
N VAL A 175 4.84 0.93 -13.99
CA VAL A 175 3.79 0.72 -15.01
C VAL A 175 4.19 1.37 -16.35
N LEU A 176 4.69 2.61 -16.31
CA LEU A 176 5.13 3.34 -17.51
C LEU A 176 6.33 2.67 -18.19
N LEU A 177 7.31 2.20 -17.40
CA LEU A 177 8.50 1.52 -17.91
C LEU A 177 8.20 0.15 -18.54
N LEU A 178 7.22 -0.59 -18.02
CA LEU A 178 6.75 -1.85 -18.58
C LEU A 178 5.86 -1.64 -19.81
N GLY A 179 5.10 -0.55 -19.85
CA GLY A 179 4.11 -0.28 -20.89
C GLY A 179 2.80 -1.06 -20.70
N ALA A 180 1.87 -0.88 -21.62
CA ALA A 180 0.57 -1.53 -21.58
C ALA A 180 0.65 -3.02 -21.99
N ARG A 181 -0.26 -3.86 -21.44
CA ARG A 181 -0.42 -5.27 -21.88
C ARG A 181 -0.67 -5.35 -23.38
N TYR A 182 -0.18 -6.41 -24.01
CA TYR A 182 -0.40 -6.62 -25.44
C TYR A 182 -1.89 -6.67 -25.77
N GLY A 183 -2.30 -5.91 -26.80
CA GLY A 183 -3.69 -5.81 -27.23
C GLY A 183 -4.60 -4.95 -26.34
N ARG A 184 -4.10 -4.32 -25.27
CA ARG A 184 -4.91 -3.44 -24.41
C ARG A 184 -5.38 -2.19 -25.15
N TYR A 185 -4.46 -1.55 -25.87
CA TYR A 185 -4.73 -0.35 -26.66
C TYR A 185 -4.33 -0.59 -28.11
N SER A 186 -5.26 -0.40 -29.03
CA SER A 186 -5.02 -0.54 -30.47
C SER A 186 -4.59 0.79 -31.11
N LYS A 187 -3.96 0.71 -32.26
CA LYS A 187 -3.46 1.89 -32.99
C LYS A 187 -4.59 2.84 -33.44
N ASP A 188 -5.78 2.31 -33.67
CA ASP A 188 -6.99 3.07 -34.03
C ASP A 188 -7.72 3.67 -32.82
N GLY A 189 -7.13 3.57 -31.62
CA GLY A 189 -7.63 4.17 -30.40
C GLY A 189 -8.62 3.31 -29.61
N ARG A 190 -9.02 2.13 -30.09
CA ARG A 190 -9.89 1.21 -29.38
C ARG A 190 -9.20 0.66 -28.11
N ILE A 191 -9.99 0.46 -27.06
CA ILE A 191 -9.55 -0.09 -25.78
C ILE A 191 -10.18 -1.47 -25.63
N SER A 192 -9.35 -2.51 -25.52
CA SER A 192 -9.83 -3.86 -25.25
C SER A 192 -10.22 -3.98 -23.79
N ALA A 193 -11.45 -4.39 -23.51
CA ALA A 193 -11.91 -4.63 -22.14
C ALA A 193 -11.20 -5.86 -21.54
N HIS A 194 -10.68 -5.70 -20.33
CA HIS A 194 -10.16 -6.81 -19.53
C HIS A 194 -10.91 -6.80 -18.18
N PRO A 195 -12.12 -7.33 -18.13
CA PRO A 195 -12.91 -7.37 -16.90
C PRO A 195 -12.24 -8.29 -15.87
N PRO A 196 -12.53 -8.10 -14.56
CA PRO A 196 -12.11 -9.01 -13.53
C PRO A 196 -12.47 -10.47 -13.85
N SER A 197 -11.55 -11.39 -13.61
CA SER A 197 -11.78 -12.80 -13.91
C SER A 197 -12.67 -13.51 -12.89
N SER A 198 -12.73 -13.00 -11.65
CA SER A 198 -13.54 -13.57 -10.57
C SER A 198 -13.96 -12.51 -9.56
N ILE A 199 -15.21 -12.07 -9.65
CA ILE A 199 -15.78 -11.13 -8.67
C ILE A 199 -15.78 -11.70 -7.24
N PRO A 200 -16.08 -13.00 -6.98
CA PRO A 200 -15.98 -13.56 -5.63
C PRO A 200 -14.59 -13.45 -5.02
N PHE A 201 -13.51 -13.72 -5.76
CA PHE A 201 -12.13 -13.57 -5.24
C PHE A 201 -11.75 -12.09 -5.04
N LEU A 202 -12.14 -11.21 -5.97
CA LEU A 202 -11.96 -9.78 -5.82
C LEU A 202 -12.64 -9.27 -4.53
N ALA A 203 -13.90 -9.67 -4.31
CA ALA A 203 -14.66 -9.30 -3.12
C ALA A 203 -14.02 -9.87 -1.84
N LEU A 204 -13.59 -11.13 -1.85
CA LEU A 204 -12.88 -11.76 -0.72
C LEU A 204 -11.62 -10.99 -0.36
N GLY A 205 -10.80 -10.66 -1.37
CA GLY A 205 -9.59 -9.87 -1.17
C GLY A 205 -9.88 -8.50 -0.56
N ALA A 206 -10.87 -7.78 -1.10
CA ALA A 206 -11.30 -6.50 -0.58
C ALA A 206 -11.76 -6.57 0.87
N TRP A 207 -12.54 -7.60 1.25
CA TRP A 207 -12.98 -7.79 2.64
C TRP A 207 -11.84 -8.11 3.59
N ILE A 208 -10.90 -8.99 3.21
CA ILE A 208 -9.72 -9.31 4.03
C ILE A 208 -8.89 -8.03 4.25
N LEU A 209 -8.66 -7.24 3.19
CA LEU A 209 -7.98 -5.94 3.29
C LEU A 209 -8.72 -5.01 4.25
N THR A 210 -10.03 -4.87 4.10
CA THR A 210 -10.86 -3.98 4.92
C THR A 210 -10.79 -4.36 6.40
N VAL A 211 -10.88 -5.64 6.75
CA VAL A 211 -10.78 -6.13 8.13
C VAL A 211 -9.37 -5.89 8.69
N GLY A 212 -8.35 -6.25 7.93
CA GLY A 212 -6.94 -6.07 8.33
C GLY A 212 -6.57 -4.59 8.56
N TRP A 213 -7.27 -3.67 7.90
CA TRP A 213 -7.02 -2.23 8.04
C TRP A 213 -7.31 -1.68 9.45
N PHE A 214 -8.18 -2.33 10.21
CA PHE A 214 -8.37 -1.97 11.62
C PHE A 214 -7.13 -2.32 12.45
N GLY A 215 -6.42 -3.40 12.13
CA GLY A 215 -5.09 -3.68 12.66
C GLY A 215 -4.05 -2.64 12.23
N PHE A 216 -4.09 -2.26 10.96
CA PHE A 216 -3.22 -1.24 10.39
C PHE A 216 -3.39 0.12 11.09
N ASN A 217 -4.62 0.64 11.19
CA ASN A 217 -4.88 1.95 11.76
C ASN A 217 -4.86 1.95 13.30
N VAL A 218 -5.66 1.10 13.97
CA VAL A 218 -5.80 1.16 15.43
C VAL A 218 -4.50 0.80 16.13
N MET A 219 -3.80 -0.24 15.65
CA MET A 219 -2.55 -0.71 16.25
C MET A 219 -1.35 0.19 15.93
N SER A 220 -1.48 1.18 15.05
CA SER A 220 -0.47 2.24 14.86
C SER A 220 -0.27 3.11 16.11
N ALA A 221 -1.18 3.05 17.09
CA ALA A 221 -0.94 3.57 18.44
C ALA A 221 0.27 2.91 19.13
N GLN A 222 0.67 1.71 18.74
CA GLN A 222 1.77 0.88 19.22
C GLN A 222 1.67 0.44 20.69
N THR A 223 1.00 1.19 21.55
CA THR A 223 0.85 0.88 22.98
C THR A 223 -0.60 1.04 23.42
N LEU A 224 -1.00 0.26 24.46
CA LEU A 224 -2.38 0.22 24.94
C LEU A 224 -2.89 1.56 25.50
N ASP A 225 -2.01 2.35 26.11
CA ASP A 225 -2.33 3.67 26.66
C ASP A 225 -2.64 4.72 25.58
N LYS A 226 -2.23 4.46 24.34
CA LYS A 226 -2.48 5.32 23.18
C LYS A 226 -3.62 4.83 22.28
N ILE A 227 -4.24 3.69 22.61
CA ILE A 227 -5.35 3.15 21.82
C ILE A 227 -6.53 4.12 21.87
N SER A 228 -7.14 4.37 20.75
CA SER A 228 -8.25 5.31 20.64
C SER A 228 -9.42 4.70 19.85
N GLY A 229 -10.61 4.72 20.46
CA GLY A 229 -11.86 4.41 19.78
C GLY A 229 -12.16 5.37 18.62
N LEU A 230 -11.59 6.60 18.67
CA LEU A 230 -11.70 7.56 17.57
C LEU A 230 -11.06 7.03 16.29
N VAL A 231 -9.87 6.40 16.36
CA VAL A 231 -9.19 5.82 15.20
C VAL A 231 -10.07 4.74 14.54
N ALA A 232 -10.67 3.86 15.35
CA ALA A 232 -11.55 2.82 14.85
C ALA A 232 -12.80 3.40 14.17
N LEU A 233 -13.45 4.39 14.83
CA LEU A 233 -14.65 5.04 14.27
C LEU A 233 -14.32 5.82 13.01
N ASN A 234 -13.23 6.57 12.97
CA ASN A 234 -12.82 7.33 11.79
C ASN A 234 -12.47 6.40 10.62
N SER A 235 -11.82 5.28 10.88
CA SER A 235 -11.56 4.25 9.87
C SER A 235 -12.87 3.70 9.30
N LEU A 236 -13.85 3.38 10.14
CA LEU A 236 -15.17 2.92 9.74
C LEU A 236 -15.92 3.98 8.92
N MET A 237 -15.92 5.23 9.35
CA MET A 237 -16.62 6.32 8.66
C MET A 237 -16.01 6.61 7.29
N ALA A 238 -14.67 6.63 7.19
CA ALA A 238 -14.00 6.81 5.90
C ALA A 238 -14.22 5.63 4.94
N MET A 239 -14.19 4.40 5.46
CA MET A 239 -14.54 3.19 4.72
C MET A 239 -15.95 3.29 4.10
N VAL A 240 -16.92 3.69 4.90
CA VAL A 240 -18.33 3.85 4.45
C VAL A 240 -18.45 4.98 3.44
N GLY A 241 -17.84 6.13 3.70
CA GLY A 241 -17.81 7.26 2.77
C GLY A 241 -17.24 6.87 1.40
N GLY A 242 -16.08 6.20 1.40
CA GLY A 242 -15.44 5.70 0.19
C GLY A 242 -16.31 4.72 -0.59
N THR A 243 -16.96 3.78 0.11
CA THR A 243 -17.86 2.79 -0.48
C THR A 243 -19.04 3.46 -1.18
N LEU A 244 -19.75 4.35 -0.46
CA LEU A 244 -20.99 4.98 -0.98
C LEU A 244 -20.69 5.88 -2.18
N VAL A 245 -19.62 6.67 -2.13
CA VAL A 245 -19.27 7.54 -3.25
C VAL A 245 -18.74 6.74 -4.44
N ALA A 246 -17.95 5.67 -4.22
CA ALA A 246 -17.51 4.80 -5.30
C ALA A 246 -18.68 4.03 -5.94
N LEU A 247 -19.70 3.63 -5.18
CA LEU A 247 -20.93 3.04 -5.69
C LEU A 247 -21.63 3.98 -6.67
N LEU A 248 -21.81 5.25 -6.27
CA LEU A 248 -22.50 6.25 -7.08
C LEU A 248 -21.66 6.66 -8.31
N ALA A 249 -20.40 7.03 -8.11
CA ALA A 249 -19.50 7.48 -9.17
C ALA A 249 -19.18 6.36 -10.16
N GLY A 250 -19.05 5.13 -9.67
CA GLY A 250 -18.76 3.91 -10.45
C GLY A 250 -19.99 3.25 -11.07
N LYS A 251 -21.19 3.81 -10.89
CA LYS A 251 -22.45 3.28 -11.47
C LYS A 251 -22.68 1.81 -11.17
N ASN A 252 -22.50 1.42 -9.92
CA ASN A 252 -22.65 0.06 -9.40
C ASN A 252 -21.63 -0.96 -9.96
N ASP A 253 -20.55 -0.54 -10.59
CA ASP A 253 -19.50 -1.47 -11.02
C ASP A 253 -18.88 -2.17 -9.80
N PRO A 254 -18.86 -3.51 -9.75
CA PRO A 254 -18.39 -4.25 -8.58
C PRO A 254 -16.90 -4.03 -8.28
N GLY A 255 -16.07 -3.76 -9.28
CA GLY A 255 -14.66 -3.43 -9.10
C GLY A 255 -14.49 -2.12 -8.33
N PHE A 256 -15.25 -1.08 -8.71
CA PHE A 256 -15.22 0.19 -7.99
C PHE A 256 -15.85 0.09 -6.59
N VAL A 257 -16.96 -0.62 -6.44
CA VAL A 257 -17.63 -0.78 -5.15
C VAL A 257 -16.73 -1.47 -4.12
N HIS A 258 -16.00 -2.53 -4.50
CA HIS A 258 -15.12 -3.25 -3.59
C HIS A 258 -13.79 -2.53 -3.32
N ASN A 259 -13.34 -1.66 -4.20
CA ASN A 259 -12.16 -0.81 -3.96
C ASN A 259 -12.51 0.53 -3.26
N GLY A 260 -13.78 0.92 -3.24
CA GLY A 260 -14.25 2.14 -2.56
C GLY A 260 -13.89 2.21 -1.08
N PRO A 261 -14.18 1.16 -0.28
CA PRO A 261 -13.77 1.13 1.13
C PRO A 261 -12.26 1.26 1.30
N LEU A 262 -11.47 0.64 0.41
CA LEU A 262 -10.01 0.72 0.45
C LEU A 262 -9.52 2.16 0.18
N ALA A 263 -10.13 2.86 -0.79
CA ALA A 263 -9.80 4.27 -1.05
C ALA A 263 -10.04 5.15 0.18
N GLY A 264 -11.18 4.94 0.87
CA GLY A 264 -11.51 5.65 2.10
C GLY A 264 -10.51 5.36 3.24
N LEU A 265 -10.17 4.08 3.43
CA LEU A 265 -9.22 3.64 4.45
C LEU A 265 -7.80 4.15 4.18
N VAL A 266 -7.34 4.13 2.92
CA VAL A 266 -6.06 4.75 2.50
C VAL A 266 -6.01 6.22 2.89
N ALA A 267 -7.06 6.98 2.61
CA ALA A 267 -7.05 8.41 2.82
C ALA A 267 -7.14 8.81 4.31
N VAL A 268 -7.77 7.99 5.15
CA VAL A 268 -7.93 8.33 6.56
C VAL A 268 -6.73 7.97 7.43
N CYS A 269 -5.82 7.10 6.95
CA CYS A 269 -4.68 6.62 7.74
C CYS A 269 -3.86 7.74 8.38
N ALA A 270 -3.63 8.86 7.67
CA ALA A 270 -2.80 9.95 8.18
C ALA A 270 -3.41 10.70 9.36
N GLY A 271 -4.73 10.84 9.41
CA GLY A 271 -5.40 11.67 10.41
C GLY A 271 -6.53 10.97 11.14
N SER A 272 -6.54 9.64 11.16
CA SER A 272 -7.60 8.87 11.83
C SER A 272 -7.68 9.13 13.34
N ASP A 273 -6.61 9.56 13.96
CA ASP A 273 -6.50 9.95 15.38
C ASP A 273 -6.86 11.43 15.65
N LEU A 274 -6.98 12.25 14.61
CA LEU A 274 -7.16 13.71 14.69
C LEU A 274 -8.53 14.20 14.22
N MET A 275 -9.10 13.57 13.22
CA MET A 275 -10.29 14.07 12.53
C MET A 275 -11.58 13.86 13.35
N HIS A 276 -12.55 14.74 13.17
CA HIS A 276 -13.91 14.45 13.58
C HIS A 276 -14.52 13.35 12.69
N PRO A 277 -15.36 12.43 13.17
CA PRO A 277 -15.93 11.34 12.37
C PRO A 277 -16.68 11.79 11.11
N ILE A 278 -17.34 12.93 11.12
CA ILE A 278 -17.95 13.54 9.92
C ILE A 278 -16.88 13.95 8.90
N GLY A 279 -15.76 14.50 9.39
CA GLY A 279 -14.59 14.80 8.55
C GLY A 279 -14.01 13.54 7.91
N ALA A 280 -13.87 12.46 8.68
CA ALA A 280 -13.40 11.18 8.18
C ALA A 280 -14.34 10.60 7.11
N LEU A 281 -15.67 10.69 7.29
CA LEU A 281 -16.66 10.32 6.26
C LEU A 281 -16.45 11.11 4.95
N ALA A 282 -16.25 12.43 5.06
CA ALA A 282 -16.02 13.30 3.90
C ALA A 282 -14.68 12.97 3.21
N VAL A 283 -13.60 12.78 3.99
CA VAL A 283 -12.28 12.40 3.47
C VAL A 283 -12.35 11.09 2.69
N GLY A 284 -13.02 10.08 3.25
CA GLY A 284 -13.24 8.80 2.60
C GLY A 284 -14.11 8.91 1.34
N GLY A 285 -15.19 9.71 1.39
CA GLY A 285 -16.06 9.94 0.25
C GLY A 285 -15.32 10.61 -0.93
N ILE A 286 -14.51 11.64 -0.65
CA ILE A 286 -13.67 12.30 -1.66
C ILE A 286 -12.68 11.28 -2.26
N ALA A 287 -12.06 10.44 -1.44
CA ALA A 287 -11.14 9.40 -1.90
C ALA A 287 -11.82 8.38 -2.82
N GLY A 288 -13.02 7.91 -2.47
CA GLY A 288 -13.79 7.00 -3.32
C GLY A 288 -14.11 7.59 -4.68
N GLY A 289 -14.53 8.87 -4.73
CA GLY A 289 -14.78 9.60 -5.97
C GLY A 289 -13.49 9.83 -6.78
N LEU A 290 -12.42 10.25 -6.10
CA LEU A 290 -11.09 10.47 -6.70
C LEU A 290 -10.58 9.19 -7.37
N PHE A 291 -10.66 8.05 -6.67
CA PHE A 291 -10.27 6.75 -7.21
C PHE A 291 -11.02 6.42 -8.50
N VAL A 292 -12.36 6.49 -8.51
CA VAL A 292 -13.17 6.14 -9.69
C VAL A 292 -12.85 7.04 -10.88
N VAL A 293 -12.79 8.35 -10.67
CA VAL A 293 -12.51 9.32 -11.73
C VAL A 293 -11.10 9.13 -12.28
N MET A 294 -10.11 9.04 -11.38
CA MET A 294 -8.70 8.96 -11.81
C MET A 294 -8.36 7.59 -12.40
N PHE A 295 -8.94 6.48 -11.91
CA PHE A 295 -8.83 5.18 -12.57
C PHE A 295 -9.34 5.25 -14.02
N THR A 296 -10.51 5.84 -14.20
CA THR A 296 -11.13 5.97 -15.54
C THR A 296 -10.29 6.85 -16.47
N LEU A 297 -9.79 7.98 -15.99
CA LEU A 297 -8.91 8.87 -16.76
C LEU A 297 -7.58 8.19 -17.13
N THR A 298 -6.95 7.51 -16.16
CA THR A 298 -5.69 6.80 -16.33
C THR A 298 -5.80 5.74 -17.43
N GLN A 299 -6.80 4.89 -17.34
CA GLN A 299 -7.01 3.78 -18.29
C GLN A 299 -7.51 4.26 -19.66
N ASN A 300 -8.50 5.15 -19.68
CA ASN A 300 -9.22 5.44 -20.93
C ASN A 300 -8.66 6.65 -21.68
N ARG A 301 -8.23 7.70 -20.97
CA ARG A 301 -7.75 8.92 -21.62
C ARG A 301 -6.22 8.93 -21.77
N TRP A 302 -5.50 8.60 -20.71
CA TRP A 302 -4.04 8.61 -20.74
C TRP A 302 -3.44 7.30 -21.25
N LYS A 303 -4.26 6.24 -21.36
CA LYS A 303 -3.86 4.92 -21.84
C LYS A 303 -2.67 4.33 -21.06
N ILE A 304 -2.66 4.57 -19.75
CA ILE A 304 -1.73 3.97 -18.83
C ILE A 304 -2.39 2.72 -18.26
N ASP A 305 -1.81 1.54 -18.55
CA ASP A 305 -2.38 0.24 -18.15
C ASP A 305 -1.93 -0.14 -16.74
N ASP A 306 -2.43 0.59 -15.76
CA ASP A 306 -2.35 0.25 -14.33
C ASP A 306 -3.46 -0.75 -14.02
N VAL A 307 -3.13 -2.05 -13.93
CA VAL A 307 -4.12 -3.14 -14.02
C VAL A 307 -5.18 -3.05 -12.93
N LEU A 308 -4.78 -2.87 -11.68
CA LEU A 308 -5.68 -2.73 -10.54
C LEU A 308 -6.01 -1.27 -10.18
N GLY A 309 -5.39 -0.32 -10.88
CA GLY A 309 -5.56 1.11 -10.54
C GLY A 309 -4.87 1.50 -9.24
N VAL A 310 -3.70 0.93 -8.98
CA VAL A 310 -2.99 1.11 -7.72
C VAL A 310 -2.46 2.54 -7.55
N TRP A 311 -2.10 3.20 -8.64
CA TRP A 311 -1.71 4.61 -8.57
C TRP A 311 -2.87 5.52 -8.16
N PRO A 312 -4.07 5.46 -8.77
CA PRO A 312 -5.22 6.22 -8.28
C PRO A 312 -5.63 5.83 -6.85
N LEU A 313 -5.67 4.53 -6.56
CA LEU A 313 -6.15 4.02 -5.27
C LEU A 313 -5.22 4.36 -4.12
N HIS A 314 -3.93 4.08 -4.27
CA HIS A 314 -2.94 4.27 -3.21
C HIS A 314 -2.17 5.59 -3.37
N GLY A 315 -1.67 5.89 -4.56
CA GLY A 315 -0.85 7.08 -4.82
C GLY A 315 -1.61 8.38 -4.62
N LEU A 316 -2.76 8.53 -5.28
CA LEU A 316 -3.54 9.75 -5.20
C LEU A 316 -4.39 9.84 -3.93
N CYS A 317 -5.07 8.74 -3.54
CA CYS A 317 -5.85 8.75 -2.29
C CYS A 317 -4.95 8.84 -1.05
N GLY A 318 -3.73 8.28 -1.09
CA GLY A 318 -2.74 8.44 -0.01
C GLY A 318 -2.20 9.87 0.10
N ALA A 319 -1.88 10.50 -1.04
CA ALA A 319 -1.49 11.92 -1.07
C ALA A 319 -2.64 12.84 -0.60
N TRP A 320 -3.87 12.54 -1.02
CA TRP A 320 -5.05 13.21 -0.49
C TRP A 320 -5.16 13.06 1.02
N GLY A 321 -4.93 11.85 1.56
CA GLY A 321 -4.99 11.57 3.00
C GLY A 321 -3.99 12.41 3.80
N GLY A 322 -2.75 12.53 3.32
CA GLY A 322 -1.74 13.39 3.93
C GLY A 322 -2.18 14.86 4.00
N ILE A 323 -2.69 15.39 2.89
CA ILE A 323 -3.21 16.76 2.81
C ILE A 323 -4.47 16.92 3.68
N ALA A 324 -5.38 15.96 3.63
CA ALA A 324 -6.63 15.97 4.39
C ALA A 324 -6.39 15.99 5.91
N ALA A 325 -5.33 15.34 6.41
CA ALA A 325 -4.94 15.42 7.81
C ALA A 325 -4.68 16.89 8.25
N GLY A 326 -3.99 17.67 7.42
CA GLY A 326 -3.75 19.09 7.69
C GLY A 326 -5.00 19.98 7.64
N ILE A 327 -6.04 19.53 6.92
CA ILE A 327 -7.30 20.26 6.79
C ILE A 327 -8.27 19.86 7.92
N PHE A 328 -8.64 18.58 7.93
CA PHE A 328 -9.69 18.02 8.81
C PHE A 328 -9.21 17.72 10.22
N GLY A 329 -7.88 17.61 10.46
CA GLY A 329 -7.30 17.52 11.80
C GLY A 329 -7.31 18.83 12.57
N SER A 330 -7.59 19.98 11.90
CA SER A 330 -7.61 21.29 12.53
C SER A 330 -8.79 21.48 13.49
N LYS A 331 -8.57 22.23 14.58
CA LYS A 331 -9.63 22.57 15.56
C LYS A 331 -10.80 23.31 14.92
N ALA A 332 -10.56 24.09 13.88
CA ALA A 332 -11.59 24.83 13.16
C ALA A 332 -12.65 23.93 12.50
N LEU A 333 -12.28 22.71 12.15
CA LEU A 333 -13.19 21.69 11.59
C LEU A 333 -13.56 20.58 12.61
N GLY A 334 -13.36 20.86 13.90
CA GLY A 334 -13.68 19.93 14.97
C GLY A 334 -12.63 18.84 15.20
N GLY A 335 -11.45 18.96 14.60
CA GLY A 335 -10.33 18.05 14.82
C GLY A 335 -9.58 18.32 16.13
N ALA A 336 -8.66 17.44 16.49
CA ALA A 336 -7.88 17.52 17.72
C ALA A 336 -6.82 18.64 17.70
N GLY A 337 -6.42 19.11 16.53
CA GLY A 337 -5.28 20.04 16.35
C GLY A 337 -3.93 19.31 16.37
N GLY A 338 -2.83 20.09 16.56
CA GLY A 338 -1.47 19.51 16.54
C GLY A 338 -0.98 19.14 15.15
N VAL A 339 -1.59 19.73 14.11
CA VAL A 339 -1.26 19.52 12.71
C VAL A 339 -1.41 20.83 11.93
N ALA A 340 -0.54 21.06 10.96
CA ALA A 340 -0.59 22.23 10.07
C ALA A 340 -0.57 21.82 8.60
N PHE A 341 -1.23 22.61 7.75
CA PHE A 341 -1.37 22.28 6.32
C PHE A 341 -0.03 22.21 5.58
N MET A 342 0.87 23.17 5.84
CA MET A 342 2.14 23.24 5.09
C MET A 342 3.09 22.08 5.33
N PRO A 343 3.33 21.59 6.56
CA PRO A 343 4.09 20.36 6.79
C PRO A 343 3.50 19.16 6.04
N GLN A 344 2.18 19.01 6.04
CA GLN A 344 1.50 17.94 5.32
C GLN A 344 1.73 18.01 3.81
N LEU A 345 1.61 19.19 3.23
CA LEU A 345 1.83 19.40 1.80
C LEU A 345 3.29 19.14 1.40
N ILE A 346 4.25 19.70 2.16
CA ILE A 346 5.68 19.56 1.88
C ILE A 346 6.12 18.10 1.96
N MET A 347 5.73 17.40 3.02
CA MET A 347 6.13 16.01 3.21
C MET A 347 5.43 15.05 2.24
N THR A 348 4.18 15.33 1.88
CA THR A 348 3.50 14.58 0.81
C THR A 348 4.22 14.76 -0.53
N ALA A 349 4.63 15.98 -0.86
CA ALA A 349 5.40 16.26 -2.07
C ALA A 349 6.79 15.59 -2.04
N LEU A 350 7.46 15.59 -0.89
CA LEU A 350 8.74 14.90 -0.69
C LEU A 350 8.59 13.38 -0.86
N ALA A 351 7.55 12.79 -0.29
CA ALA A 351 7.24 11.36 -0.46
C ALA A 351 7.08 10.99 -1.95
N ILE A 352 6.31 11.79 -2.69
CA ILE A 352 6.11 11.61 -4.13
C ILE A 352 7.44 11.69 -4.87
N ALA A 353 8.27 12.69 -4.57
CA ALA A 353 9.57 12.86 -5.20
C ALA A 353 10.51 11.67 -4.93
N VAL A 354 10.60 11.21 -3.68
CA VAL A 354 11.39 10.04 -3.28
C VAL A 354 10.87 8.77 -3.96
N ALA A 355 9.56 8.57 -3.97
CA ALA A 355 8.92 7.41 -4.59
C ALA A 355 9.20 7.33 -6.10
N VAL A 356 8.99 8.44 -6.81
CA VAL A 356 9.21 8.50 -8.26
C VAL A 356 10.70 8.34 -8.60
N ALA A 357 11.58 9.06 -7.91
CA ALA A 357 13.03 8.96 -8.14
C ALA A 357 13.55 7.56 -7.83
N GLY A 358 13.16 6.98 -6.68
CA GLY A 358 13.52 5.62 -6.28
C GLY A 358 13.01 4.56 -7.26
N SER A 359 11.77 4.70 -7.72
CA SER A 359 11.19 3.80 -8.73
C SER A 359 11.91 3.88 -10.07
N LEU A 360 12.18 5.08 -10.57
CA LEU A 360 12.93 5.27 -11.81
C LEU A 360 14.35 4.69 -11.72
N LEU A 361 15.01 4.87 -10.58
CA LEU A 361 16.34 4.29 -10.34
C LEU A 361 16.27 2.77 -10.35
N VAL A 362 15.39 2.17 -9.55
CA VAL A 362 15.30 0.72 -9.39
C VAL A 362 14.79 0.05 -10.67
N TYR A 363 13.59 0.41 -11.14
CA TYR A 363 13.00 -0.22 -12.33
C TYR A 363 13.72 0.19 -13.62
N GLY A 364 14.25 1.41 -13.70
CA GLY A 364 15.05 1.86 -14.84
C GLY A 364 16.32 1.04 -14.99
N SER A 365 17.07 0.83 -13.91
CA SER A 365 18.29 0.00 -13.90
C SER A 365 17.97 -1.46 -14.23
N LEU A 366 16.94 -2.03 -13.61
CA LEU A 366 16.54 -3.42 -13.89
C LEU A 366 16.05 -3.61 -15.33
N LYS A 367 15.36 -2.60 -15.90
CA LYS A 367 14.97 -2.62 -17.31
C LYS A 367 16.18 -2.68 -18.23
N ALA A 368 17.21 -1.90 -17.94
CA ALA A 368 18.43 -1.85 -18.74
C ALA A 368 19.28 -3.13 -18.64
N ILE A 369 19.29 -3.77 -17.45
CA ILE A 369 20.20 -4.91 -17.19
C ILE A 369 19.53 -6.25 -17.45
N LEU A 370 18.29 -6.45 -16.99
CA LEU A 370 17.60 -7.75 -17.00
C LEU A 370 16.35 -7.77 -17.91
N GLY A 371 15.85 -6.59 -18.27
CA GLY A 371 14.52 -6.45 -18.84
C GLY A 371 13.44 -6.73 -17.79
N LEU A 372 12.34 -5.98 -17.86
CA LEU A 372 11.26 -6.06 -16.86
C LEU A 372 10.07 -6.88 -17.34
N ARG A 373 9.87 -6.98 -18.65
CA ARG A 373 8.62 -7.45 -19.25
C ARG A 373 8.80 -8.84 -19.83
N LEU A 374 7.77 -9.68 -19.70
CA LEU A 374 7.63 -10.95 -20.39
C LEU A 374 7.65 -10.76 -21.89
N ASP A 375 8.11 -11.76 -22.64
CA ASP A 375 8.02 -11.79 -24.08
C ASP A 375 6.56 -11.84 -24.54
N GLN A 376 6.30 -11.46 -25.78
CA GLN A 376 4.93 -11.42 -26.30
C GLN A 376 4.25 -12.79 -26.24
N GLU A 377 4.96 -13.85 -26.54
CA GLU A 377 4.46 -15.22 -26.49
C GLU A 377 4.12 -15.64 -25.05
N ASP A 378 5.04 -15.39 -24.09
CA ASP A 378 4.84 -15.66 -22.67
C ASP A 378 3.65 -14.89 -22.08
N GLU A 379 3.49 -13.60 -22.46
CA GLU A 379 2.33 -12.81 -22.04
C GLU A 379 1.04 -13.33 -22.69
N TYR A 380 1.12 -13.85 -23.93
CA TYR A 380 -0.02 -14.44 -24.62
C TYR A 380 -0.44 -15.76 -23.98
N GLN A 381 0.48 -16.66 -23.65
CA GLN A 381 0.23 -17.91 -22.94
C GLN A 381 -0.27 -17.64 -21.53
N GLY A 382 0.27 -16.65 -20.86
CA GLY A 382 0.02 -16.25 -19.48
C GLY A 382 1.14 -16.65 -18.54
N ALA A 383 1.32 -15.84 -17.50
CA ALA A 383 2.39 -16.01 -16.51
C ALA A 383 2.30 -17.33 -15.74
N ASP A 384 1.11 -17.90 -15.57
CA ASP A 384 0.94 -19.20 -14.90
C ASP A 384 1.69 -20.31 -15.63
N LEU A 385 1.53 -20.42 -16.94
CA LEU A 385 2.21 -21.43 -17.74
C LEU A 385 3.66 -21.05 -18.07
N SER A 386 3.91 -19.80 -18.42
CA SER A 386 5.26 -19.38 -18.82
C SER A 386 6.26 -19.39 -17.68
N ILE A 387 5.84 -19.04 -16.45
CA ILE A 387 6.68 -18.96 -15.26
C ILE A 387 6.56 -20.21 -14.39
N HIS A 388 5.32 -20.59 -14.02
CA HIS A 388 5.05 -21.61 -12.99
C HIS A 388 4.75 -22.99 -13.56
N LYS A 389 4.55 -23.13 -14.87
CA LYS A 389 4.27 -24.39 -15.60
C LYS A 389 2.99 -25.10 -15.11
N ILE A 390 2.03 -24.36 -14.55
CA ILE A 390 0.78 -24.90 -14.03
C ILE A 390 -0.33 -23.85 -14.15
N THR A 391 -1.59 -24.27 -14.30
CA THR A 391 -2.76 -23.40 -14.30
C THR A 391 -3.43 -23.37 -12.93
N ALA A 392 -4.33 -22.41 -12.70
CA ALA A 392 -5.07 -22.31 -11.43
C ALA A 392 -6.07 -23.46 -11.18
N THR A 393 -6.42 -24.22 -12.21
CA THR A 393 -7.37 -25.37 -12.11
C THR A 393 -6.83 -26.56 -12.89
N PRO A 394 -5.69 -27.16 -12.48
CA PRO A 394 -4.98 -28.16 -13.28
C PRO A 394 -5.80 -29.44 -13.54
N GLU A 395 -6.61 -29.89 -12.57
CA GLU A 395 -7.45 -31.09 -12.72
C GLU A 395 -8.52 -31.00 -13.82
N ARG A 396 -8.79 -29.79 -14.33
CA ARG A 396 -9.76 -29.57 -15.42
C ARG A 396 -9.13 -29.55 -16.80
N GLU A 397 -7.83 -29.72 -16.87
CA GLU A 397 -7.06 -29.65 -18.13
C GLU A 397 -6.78 -31.08 -18.63
N PRO A 398 -7.27 -31.48 -19.82
CA PRO A 398 -7.16 -32.88 -20.28
C PRO A 398 -5.75 -33.35 -20.65
N ASN A 399 -4.74 -32.53 -20.51
CA ASN A 399 -3.36 -32.79 -20.91
C ASN A 399 -2.34 -32.77 -19.76
N TRP A 400 -2.77 -33.07 -18.57
CA TRP A 400 -1.87 -33.27 -17.41
C TRP A 400 -1.33 -34.66 -17.36
#